data_195043c8ec5bd451e25829ef238f2b27
#
_entry.id   195043c8ec5bd451e25829ef238f2b27
#
_cell.length_a   1.000
_cell.length_b   1.000
_cell.length_c   1.000
_cell.angle_alpha   90.00
_cell.angle_beta   90.00
_cell.angle_gamma   90.00
#
_symmetry.space_group_name_H-M   'P 1'
#
loop_
_entity.id
_entity.type
_entity.pdbx_description
1 polymer ?
#
loop_
_entity_poly.entity_id
_entity_poly.type
_entity_poly.pdbx_seq_one_letter_code
_entity_poly.pdbx_strand_id
1 'polypeptide(L)'
;MWIKYKIDPMSHILAIDQGTSSSRTIVFDTQLKKVESLQEEYPLDYPKPGWVEIDAAMLMASVEHTLEPLLKKYKDTIEAIGITNQRESTVVWERGSGKPIYPIIVWQDRRTENLCKKIKAEGNEELIFKKTGLQVDPYFSATKLAWILDNVPDARQKAEKGDLLFGTIDTFLLWQLAGEHKTDVTNASRTMLYNINSMEWDEDLLELFNIPREMLPKVEESSHEFGEHRDTKIKITGIIGDQQAALFGQQCFSMNSMKATFGTGCFLMANTGREPKYSDQGLLTTIGYGVSNTTAYALEGSIFSCGTIVKWLRDGLGFFNDASETEALINKDWNSNGVLFIPALSGLGVPHWNPTIKGSFYGLTADNSKEDLITAAFKSIAYQLKDILKLLKTEGLVVEGLSIDGGMTVNKTFCQMLSDILEEQVNVSENPESTAIGAASVAMVGAGLASGLDDLKKVSSVGATFNPKGSLDQEDYSNWQANLELLTANY
;
A
#
# COMPACT_ATOMS: atom_id res chain seq x y z
N MET A 1 9.19 13.73 36.01
CA MET A 1 8.26 14.88 36.12
C MET A 1 7.38 14.82 34.90
N TRP A 2 6.19 14.23 35.03
CA TRP A 2 5.27 13.95 33.92
C TRP A 2 4.56 15.25 33.56
N ILE A 3 4.94 15.87 32.44
CA ILE A 3 4.12 16.92 31.84
C ILE A 3 2.97 16.18 31.15
N LYS A 4 1.83 16.06 31.84
CA LYS A 4 0.56 15.76 31.19
C LYS A 4 0.23 16.95 30.29
N TYR A 5 0.51 16.84 28.99
CA TYR A 5 -0.12 17.75 28.04
C TYR A 5 -1.63 17.55 28.21
N LYS A 6 -2.32 18.55 28.71
CA LYS A 6 -3.78 18.64 28.60
C LYS A 6 -4.04 18.89 27.11
N ILE A 7 -4.29 17.84 26.36
CA ILE A 7 -4.80 17.97 25.00
C ILE A 7 -6.16 18.68 25.17
N ASP A 8 -6.33 19.82 24.48
CA ASP A 8 -7.62 20.50 24.43
C ASP A 8 -8.63 19.53 23.76
N PRO A 9 -9.79 19.27 24.36
CA PRO A 9 -10.82 18.46 23.73
C PRO A 9 -11.29 18.98 22.37
N MET A 10 -10.96 20.23 22.03
CA MET A 10 -11.25 20.85 20.74
C MET A 10 -10.11 20.69 19.71
N SER A 11 -8.98 20.07 20.10
CA SER A 11 -7.85 19.85 19.19
C SER A 11 -8.16 18.80 18.15
N HIS A 12 -7.65 19.00 16.94
CA HIS A 12 -7.84 18.11 15.78
C HIS A 12 -6.50 17.72 15.16
N ILE A 13 -6.50 16.57 14.50
CA ILE A 13 -5.41 16.08 13.65
C ILE A 13 -5.95 16.00 12.24
N LEU A 14 -5.20 16.52 11.28
CA LEU A 14 -5.55 16.44 9.88
C LEU A 14 -4.70 15.35 9.19
N ALA A 15 -5.32 14.46 8.45
CA ALA A 15 -4.65 13.46 7.64
C ALA A 15 -4.94 13.69 6.15
N ILE A 16 -3.88 13.73 5.35
CA ILE A 16 -3.93 13.71 3.89
C ILE A 16 -3.69 12.26 3.46
N ASP A 17 -4.65 11.65 2.79
CA ASP A 17 -4.58 10.31 2.21
C ASP A 17 -4.57 10.44 0.69
N GLN A 18 -3.39 10.35 0.09
CA GLN A 18 -3.19 10.51 -1.33
C GLN A 18 -3.11 9.12 -2.00
N GLY A 19 -4.22 8.64 -2.52
CA GLY A 19 -4.35 7.35 -3.22
C GLY A 19 -4.00 7.43 -4.71
N THR A 20 -4.11 6.29 -5.42
CA THR A 20 -3.74 6.21 -6.85
C THR A 20 -4.67 7.01 -7.75
N SER A 21 -5.95 7.11 -7.43
CA SER A 21 -6.98 7.77 -8.27
C SER A 21 -7.81 8.82 -7.55
N SER A 22 -7.46 9.14 -6.31
CA SER A 22 -8.13 10.18 -5.54
C SER A 22 -7.25 10.68 -4.41
N SER A 23 -7.48 11.93 -4.00
CA SER A 23 -6.93 12.50 -2.78
C SER A 23 -8.06 12.69 -1.78
N ARG A 24 -7.79 12.43 -0.51
CA ARG A 24 -8.73 12.62 0.58
C ARG A 24 -8.06 13.32 1.74
N THR A 25 -8.76 14.26 2.32
CA THR A 25 -8.34 14.93 3.56
C THR A 25 -9.37 14.68 4.64
N ILE A 26 -8.92 14.24 5.81
CA ILE A 26 -9.78 13.87 6.93
C ILE A 26 -9.33 14.62 8.18
N VAL A 27 -10.28 15.21 8.88
CA VAL A 27 -10.09 15.79 10.22
C VAL A 27 -10.53 14.77 11.25
N PHE A 28 -9.64 14.47 12.18
CA PHE A 28 -9.88 13.61 13.33
C PHE A 28 -9.85 14.42 14.63
N ASP A 29 -10.63 14.00 15.61
CA ASP A 29 -10.43 14.44 16.99
C ASP A 29 -9.22 13.73 17.63
N THR A 30 -8.89 14.08 18.85
CA THR A 30 -7.75 13.49 19.59
C THR A 30 -7.96 12.03 20.00
N GLN A 31 -9.16 11.49 19.78
CA GLN A 31 -9.47 10.07 19.92
C GLN A 31 -9.47 9.33 18.56
N LEU A 32 -8.94 9.98 17.52
CA LEU A 32 -8.92 9.47 16.14
C LEU A 32 -10.30 9.14 15.57
N LYS A 33 -11.36 9.76 16.10
CA LYS A 33 -12.69 9.69 15.53
C LYS A 33 -12.81 10.70 14.41
N LYS A 34 -13.31 10.25 13.26
CA LYS A 34 -13.55 11.11 12.09
C LYS A 34 -14.56 12.20 12.39
N VAL A 35 -14.16 13.46 12.19
CA VAL A 35 -15.00 14.65 12.34
C VAL A 35 -15.57 15.07 10.99
N GLU A 36 -14.72 15.20 9.98
CA GLU A 36 -15.10 15.63 8.63
C GLU A 36 -14.11 15.07 7.60
N SER A 37 -14.56 14.87 6.37
CA SER A 37 -13.68 14.48 5.27
C SER A 37 -14.14 15.06 3.94
N LEU A 38 -13.16 15.38 3.09
CA LEU A 38 -13.35 15.74 1.69
C LEU A 38 -12.53 14.79 0.83
N GLN A 39 -13.06 14.44 -0.34
CA GLN A 39 -12.39 13.58 -1.31
C GLN A 39 -12.59 14.11 -2.71
N GLU A 40 -11.55 14.00 -3.53
CA GLU A 40 -11.60 14.34 -4.96
C GLU A 40 -10.90 13.28 -5.77
N GLU A 41 -11.55 12.81 -6.81
CA GLU A 41 -11.01 11.84 -7.77
C GLU A 41 -10.31 12.57 -8.92
N TYR A 42 -9.30 11.94 -9.50
CA TYR A 42 -8.62 12.38 -10.71
C TYR A 42 -8.32 11.18 -11.63
N PRO A 43 -8.28 11.41 -12.96
CA PRO A 43 -8.04 10.34 -13.92
C PRO A 43 -6.58 9.91 -13.94
N LEU A 44 -6.37 8.63 -14.26
CA LEU A 44 -5.08 8.10 -14.71
C LEU A 44 -4.99 8.24 -16.23
N ASP A 45 -3.79 8.49 -16.74
CA ASP A 45 -3.49 8.46 -18.17
C ASP A 45 -2.77 7.16 -18.56
N TYR A 46 -3.11 6.61 -19.71
CA TYR A 46 -2.58 5.37 -20.26
C TYR A 46 -2.00 5.61 -21.67
N PRO A 47 -0.87 6.34 -21.80
CA PRO A 47 -0.37 6.80 -23.12
C PRO A 47 0.08 5.67 -24.04
N LYS A 48 0.44 4.52 -23.48
CA LYS A 48 0.82 3.30 -24.22
C LYS A 48 0.42 2.05 -23.42
N PRO A 49 0.31 0.87 -24.05
CA PRO A 49 0.07 -0.36 -23.31
C PRO A 49 1.11 -0.58 -22.21
N GLY A 50 0.64 -0.79 -20.98
CA GLY A 50 1.47 -0.97 -19.79
C GLY A 50 2.05 0.31 -19.18
N TRP A 51 1.80 1.49 -19.76
CA TRP A 51 2.18 2.77 -19.19
C TRP A 51 1.04 3.35 -18.36
N VAL A 52 1.36 3.88 -17.18
CA VAL A 52 0.37 4.52 -16.29
C VAL A 52 0.98 5.80 -15.73
N GLU A 53 0.33 6.91 -16.00
CA GLU A 53 0.81 8.26 -15.64
C GLU A 53 -0.27 9.06 -14.90
N ILE A 54 0.19 10.02 -14.10
CA ILE A 54 -0.66 11.05 -13.48
C ILE A 54 -0.07 12.42 -13.80
N ASP A 55 -0.93 13.36 -14.19
CA ASP A 55 -0.56 14.76 -14.24
C ASP A 55 -0.37 15.29 -12.81
N ALA A 56 0.85 15.71 -12.51
CA ALA A 56 1.21 16.18 -11.18
C ALA A 56 0.43 17.44 -10.74
N ALA A 57 0.02 18.29 -11.68
CA ALA A 57 -0.78 19.47 -11.36
C ALA A 57 -2.21 19.07 -10.98
N MET A 58 -2.79 18.05 -11.65
CA MET A 58 -4.09 17.52 -11.29
C MET A 58 -4.07 16.85 -9.91
N LEU A 59 -3.02 16.07 -9.62
CA LEU A 59 -2.84 15.46 -8.30
C LEU A 59 -2.77 16.55 -7.22
N MET A 60 -1.93 17.58 -7.41
CA MET A 60 -1.82 18.68 -6.45
C MET A 60 -3.14 19.44 -6.29
N ALA A 61 -3.84 19.75 -7.38
CA ALA A 61 -5.14 20.40 -7.32
C ALA A 61 -6.15 19.59 -6.49
N SER A 62 -6.19 18.26 -6.64
CA SER A 62 -7.08 17.41 -5.84
C SER A 62 -6.72 17.41 -4.35
N VAL A 63 -5.43 17.49 -4.02
CA VAL A 63 -4.99 17.66 -2.63
C VAL A 63 -5.40 19.04 -2.09
N GLU A 64 -5.14 20.11 -2.81
CA GLU A 64 -5.49 21.47 -2.41
C GLU A 64 -7.01 21.65 -2.23
N HIS A 65 -7.83 21.14 -3.16
CA HIS A 65 -9.28 21.22 -3.08
C HIS A 65 -9.88 20.49 -1.87
N THR A 66 -9.22 19.43 -1.39
CA THR A 66 -9.66 18.71 -0.19
C THR A 66 -9.05 19.30 1.09
N LEU A 67 -7.85 19.83 1.01
CA LEU A 67 -7.08 20.33 2.16
C LEU A 67 -7.48 21.74 2.58
N GLU A 68 -7.48 22.70 1.64
CA GLU A 68 -7.65 24.12 1.94
C GLU A 68 -8.99 24.46 2.64
N PRO A 69 -10.15 23.89 2.25
CA PRO A 69 -11.41 24.17 2.96
C PRO A 69 -11.36 23.71 4.42
N LEU A 70 -10.71 22.55 4.70
CA LEU A 70 -10.60 22.01 6.04
C LEU A 70 -9.57 22.78 6.87
N LEU A 71 -8.44 23.16 6.29
CA LEU A 71 -7.47 24.05 6.93
C LEU A 71 -8.12 25.38 7.33
N LYS A 72 -8.88 26.00 6.44
CA LYS A 72 -9.58 27.26 6.73
C LYS A 72 -10.60 27.11 7.85
N LYS A 73 -11.36 26.00 7.87
CA LYS A 73 -12.42 25.76 8.86
C LYS A 73 -11.88 25.45 10.24
N TYR A 74 -10.78 24.66 10.32
CA TYR A 74 -10.24 24.11 11.56
C TYR A 74 -8.88 24.71 11.97
N LYS A 75 -8.42 25.80 11.32
CA LYS A 75 -7.06 26.36 11.46
C LYS A 75 -6.61 26.61 12.91
N ASP A 76 -7.56 26.99 13.78
CA ASP A 76 -7.26 27.35 15.18
C ASP A 76 -7.26 26.13 16.12
N THR A 77 -7.58 24.93 15.59
CA THR A 77 -7.70 23.69 16.37
C THR A 77 -6.87 22.55 15.82
N ILE A 78 -6.32 22.66 14.60
CA ILE A 78 -5.43 21.64 14.03
C ILE A 78 -4.06 21.78 14.68
N GLU A 79 -3.62 20.72 15.37
CA GLU A 79 -2.32 20.64 16.04
C GLU A 79 -1.24 20.04 15.13
N ALA A 80 -1.63 19.17 14.20
CA ALA A 80 -0.69 18.45 13.35
C ALA A 80 -1.32 17.99 12.03
N ILE A 81 -0.47 17.86 11.01
CA ILE A 81 -0.82 17.24 9.72
C ILE A 81 -0.02 15.95 9.56
N GLY A 82 -0.72 14.85 9.22
CA GLY A 82 -0.13 13.60 8.77
C GLY A 82 -0.36 13.40 7.27
N ILE A 83 0.62 12.81 6.57
CA ILE A 83 0.53 12.47 5.16
C ILE A 83 0.68 10.95 5.00
N THR A 84 -0.23 10.36 4.25
CA THR A 84 -0.05 9.01 3.72
C THR A 84 -0.30 9.03 2.22
N ASN A 85 0.33 8.12 1.49
CA ASN A 85 0.37 8.18 0.04
C ASN A 85 0.50 6.80 -0.60
N GLN A 86 0.04 6.71 -1.86
CA GLN A 86 0.42 5.61 -2.74
C GLN A 86 1.95 5.52 -2.82
N ARG A 87 2.50 4.33 -2.63
CA ARG A 87 3.95 4.11 -2.60
C ARG A 87 4.53 3.99 -4.01
N GLU A 88 5.85 4.00 -4.14
CA GLU A 88 6.68 3.69 -5.32
C GLU A 88 6.45 4.60 -6.56
N SER A 89 5.32 5.32 -6.64
CA SER A 89 5.08 6.29 -7.72
C SER A 89 6.15 7.37 -7.71
N THR A 90 6.70 7.68 -8.90
CA THR A 90 7.96 8.41 -9.05
C THR A 90 7.74 9.78 -9.66
N VAL A 91 8.27 10.80 -9.01
CA VAL A 91 8.25 12.19 -9.47
C VAL A 91 9.66 12.75 -9.53
N VAL A 92 9.96 13.50 -10.61
CA VAL A 92 11.19 14.27 -10.74
C VAL A 92 10.82 15.71 -11.10
N TRP A 93 11.34 16.68 -10.35
CA TRP A 93 11.02 18.09 -10.56
C TRP A 93 12.23 19.00 -10.46
N GLU A 94 12.13 20.21 -11.02
CA GLU A 94 13.16 21.22 -10.92
C GLU A 94 13.21 21.83 -9.51
N ARG A 95 14.39 21.84 -8.90
CA ARG A 95 14.62 22.41 -7.55
C ARG A 95 14.21 23.89 -7.48
N GLY A 96 14.47 24.66 -8.52
CA GLY A 96 14.20 26.10 -8.51
C GLY A 96 12.73 26.46 -8.67
N SER A 97 12.01 25.73 -9.52
CA SER A 97 10.60 26.04 -9.86
C SER A 97 9.58 25.15 -9.15
N GLY A 98 10.00 23.99 -8.66
CA GLY A 98 9.10 22.94 -8.12
C GLY A 98 8.27 22.23 -9.20
N LYS A 99 8.53 22.52 -10.49
CA LYS A 99 7.75 21.93 -11.59
C LYS A 99 8.27 20.57 -11.99
N PRO A 100 7.42 19.53 -12.06
CA PRO A 100 7.79 18.24 -12.61
C PRO A 100 8.28 18.35 -14.05
N ILE A 101 9.36 17.60 -14.37
CA ILE A 101 9.93 17.55 -15.73
C ILE A 101 9.26 16.49 -16.60
N TYR A 102 8.48 15.59 -15.99
CA TYR A 102 7.74 14.50 -16.61
C TYR A 102 6.49 14.19 -15.77
N PRO A 103 5.40 13.64 -16.35
CA PRO A 103 4.27 13.12 -15.57
C PRO A 103 4.73 12.12 -14.49
N ILE A 104 4.00 12.00 -13.42
CA ILE A 104 4.24 11.01 -12.38
C ILE A 104 4.12 9.62 -12.98
N ILE A 105 5.17 8.79 -12.88
CA ILE A 105 5.10 7.39 -13.29
C ILE A 105 4.56 6.58 -12.12
N VAL A 106 3.37 6.00 -12.32
CA VAL A 106 2.62 5.30 -11.26
C VAL A 106 3.25 3.94 -10.95
N TRP A 107 3.05 3.44 -9.74
CA TRP A 107 3.54 2.13 -9.28
C TRP A 107 3.08 0.95 -10.17
N GLN A 108 1.93 1.07 -10.84
CA GLN A 108 1.38 0.07 -11.77
C GLN A 108 2.09 0.02 -13.14
N ASP A 109 2.91 1.05 -13.45
CA ASP A 109 3.56 1.19 -14.74
C ASP A 109 4.58 0.09 -15.01
N ARG A 110 4.56 -0.45 -16.23
CA ARG A 110 5.42 -1.58 -16.65
C ARG A 110 6.48 -1.19 -17.69
N ARG A 111 6.65 0.11 -18.01
CA ARG A 111 7.57 0.58 -19.08
C ARG A 111 9.02 0.17 -18.86
N THR A 112 9.43 -0.09 -17.62
CA THR A 112 10.80 -0.42 -17.25
C THR A 112 11.06 -1.93 -17.17
N GLU A 113 10.15 -2.77 -17.65
CA GLU A 113 10.28 -4.24 -17.61
C GLU A 113 11.57 -4.73 -18.29
N ASN A 114 11.95 -4.13 -19.42
CA ASN A 114 13.20 -4.49 -20.11
C ASN A 114 14.45 -4.15 -19.29
N LEU A 115 14.44 -3.05 -18.54
CA LEU A 115 15.52 -2.71 -17.62
C LEU A 115 15.60 -3.74 -16.49
N CYS A 116 14.47 -4.13 -15.92
CA CYS A 116 14.43 -5.19 -14.90
C CYS A 116 14.99 -6.52 -15.43
N LYS A 117 14.60 -6.94 -16.65
CA LYS A 117 15.15 -8.14 -17.30
C LYS A 117 16.67 -8.07 -17.48
N LYS A 118 17.18 -6.91 -17.88
CA LYS A 118 18.63 -6.68 -18.01
C LYS A 118 19.35 -6.83 -16.67
N ILE A 119 18.87 -6.15 -15.61
CA ILE A 119 19.43 -6.22 -14.26
C ILE A 119 19.47 -7.67 -13.74
N LYS A 120 18.41 -8.44 -13.96
CA LYS A 120 18.34 -9.88 -13.63
C LYS A 120 19.37 -10.70 -14.41
N ALA A 121 19.47 -10.48 -15.72
CA ALA A 121 20.43 -11.18 -16.57
C ALA A 121 21.89 -10.88 -16.20
N GLU A 122 22.16 -9.70 -15.62
CA GLU A 122 23.47 -9.30 -15.11
C GLU A 122 23.76 -9.86 -13.69
N GLY A 123 22.82 -10.58 -13.06
CA GLY A 123 23.00 -11.25 -11.77
C GLY A 123 22.88 -10.34 -10.55
N ASN A 124 22.24 -9.18 -10.67
CA ASN A 124 22.16 -8.19 -9.57
C ASN A 124 20.95 -8.42 -8.62
N GLU A 125 20.16 -9.48 -8.82
CA GLU A 125 18.96 -9.73 -7.98
C GLU A 125 19.30 -9.94 -6.51
N GLU A 126 20.33 -10.75 -6.22
CA GLU A 126 20.74 -11.05 -4.84
C GLU A 126 21.26 -9.81 -4.11
N LEU A 127 22.02 -8.95 -4.81
CA LEU A 127 22.51 -7.67 -4.26
C LEU A 127 21.33 -6.78 -3.85
N ILE A 128 20.37 -6.57 -4.76
CA ILE A 128 19.20 -5.74 -4.52
C ILE A 128 18.38 -6.31 -3.37
N PHE A 129 18.08 -7.61 -3.41
CA PHE A 129 17.26 -8.27 -2.38
C PHE A 129 17.89 -8.17 -0.98
N LYS A 130 19.17 -8.46 -0.83
CA LYS A 130 19.88 -8.37 0.46
C LYS A 130 19.90 -6.97 1.05
N LYS A 131 19.97 -5.94 0.22
CA LYS A 131 20.02 -4.55 0.67
C LYS A 131 18.64 -3.95 0.92
N THR A 132 17.67 -4.29 0.09
CA THR A 132 16.36 -3.63 0.07
C THR A 132 15.19 -4.50 0.54
N GLY A 133 15.35 -5.83 0.54
CA GLY A 133 14.25 -6.77 0.75
C GLY A 133 13.27 -6.88 -0.41
N LEU A 134 13.57 -6.26 -1.56
CA LEU A 134 12.68 -6.14 -2.69
C LEU A 134 13.13 -7.03 -3.86
N GLN A 135 12.17 -7.47 -4.68
CA GLN A 135 12.43 -8.13 -5.95
C GLN A 135 12.77 -7.11 -7.03
N VAL A 136 13.48 -7.52 -8.08
CA VAL A 136 13.70 -6.65 -9.25
C VAL A 136 12.43 -6.61 -10.10
N ASP A 137 11.64 -5.57 -9.94
CA ASP A 137 10.37 -5.38 -10.65
C ASP A 137 10.12 -3.90 -10.99
N PRO A 138 9.45 -3.57 -12.12
CA PRO A 138 9.03 -2.22 -12.45
C PRO A 138 8.16 -1.53 -11.38
N TYR A 139 7.60 -2.28 -10.46
CA TYR A 139 6.80 -1.79 -9.36
C TYR A 139 7.54 -0.70 -8.55
N PHE A 140 8.83 -0.88 -8.26
CA PHE A 140 9.62 0.00 -7.41
C PHE A 140 10.18 1.22 -8.14
N SER A 141 10.57 2.27 -7.38
CA SER A 141 10.88 3.60 -7.95
C SER A 141 12.15 3.67 -8.79
N ALA A 142 13.22 2.92 -8.42
CA ALA A 142 14.55 3.09 -9.01
C ALA A 142 14.56 3.00 -10.54
N THR A 143 13.88 2.00 -11.12
CA THR A 143 13.84 1.80 -12.58
C THR A 143 13.07 2.91 -13.29
N LYS A 144 12.01 3.45 -12.67
CA LYS A 144 11.23 4.58 -13.20
C LYS A 144 12.07 5.87 -13.19
N LEU A 145 12.81 6.10 -12.08
CA LEU A 145 13.72 7.24 -11.96
C LEU A 145 14.83 7.16 -13.02
N ALA A 146 15.50 6.03 -13.16
CA ALA A 146 16.50 5.81 -14.19
C ALA A 146 15.92 6.06 -15.59
N TRP A 147 14.70 5.58 -15.86
CA TRP A 147 14.03 5.81 -17.14
C TRP A 147 13.76 7.30 -17.40
N ILE A 148 13.30 8.07 -16.42
CA ILE A 148 13.09 9.53 -16.57
C ILE A 148 14.42 10.22 -16.93
N LEU A 149 15.50 9.91 -16.21
CA LEU A 149 16.82 10.51 -16.45
C LEU A 149 17.37 10.20 -17.83
N ASP A 150 17.05 9.02 -18.39
CA ASP A 150 17.54 8.59 -19.70
C ASP A 150 16.66 9.05 -20.88
N ASN A 151 15.38 9.34 -20.64
CA ASN A 151 14.42 9.62 -21.72
C ASN A 151 13.93 11.06 -21.77
N VAL A 152 14.12 11.85 -20.70
CA VAL A 152 13.80 13.29 -20.71
C VAL A 152 15.04 14.08 -21.12
N PRO A 153 14.95 14.96 -22.12
CA PRO A 153 16.09 15.74 -22.58
C PRO A 153 16.77 16.52 -21.44
N ASP A 154 18.10 16.46 -21.38
CA ASP A 154 18.96 17.14 -20.41
C ASP A 154 18.75 16.74 -18.94
N ALA A 155 17.83 15.79 -18.64
CA ALA A 155 17.50 15.44 -17.27
C ALA A 155 18.72 14.93 -16.48
N ARG A 156 19.52 14.02 -17.08
CA ARG A 156 20.71 13.48 -16.42
C ARG A 156 21.74 14.57 -16.09
N GLN A 157 22.03 15.47 -17.03
CA GLN A 157 22.95 16.57 -16.81
C GLN A 157 22.48 17.56 -15.73
N LYS A 158 21.15 17.82 -15.69
CA LYS A 158 20.55 18.66 -14.64
C LYS A 158 20.60 17.96 -13.28
N ALA A 159 20.36 16.64 -13.23
CA ALA A 159 20.43 15.85 -12.01
C ALA A 159 21.85 15.86 -11.40
N GLU A 160 22.88 15.64 -12.24
CA GLU A 160 24.29 15.69 -11.82
C GLU A 160 24.73 17.07 -11.30
N LYS A 161 24.07 18.15 -11.75
CA LYS A 161 24.29 19.52 -11.24
C LYS A 161 23.51 19.83 -9.96
N GLY A 162 22.62 18.91 -9.52
CA GLY A 162 21.76 19.14 -8.39
C GLY A 162 20.55 20.05 -8.67
N ASP A 163 20.22 20.29 -9.95
CA ASP A 163 19.10 21.13 -10.38
C ASP A 163 17.76 20.39 -10.33
N LEU A 164 17.78 19.05 -10.23
CA LEU A 164 16.60 18.20 -10.12
C LEU A 164 16.50 17.56 -8.75
N LEU A 165 15.26 17.34 -8.32
CA LEU A 165 14.90 16.58 -7.14
C LEU A 165 14.06 15.37 -7.54
N PHE A 166 14.25 14.28 -6.81
CA PHE A 166 13.43 13.08 -6.88
C PHE A 166 12.61 12.92 -5.61
N GLY A 167 11.44 12.32 -5.72
CA GLY A 167 10.65 11.84 -4.62
C GLY A 167 9.61 10.82 -5.02
N THR A 168 9.14 10.10 -4.01
CA THR A 168 7.84 9.47 -4.02
C THR A 168 6.77 10.55 -3.75
N ILE A 169 5.50 10.19 -3.76
CA ILE A 169 4.42 11.18 -3.69
C ILE A 169 4.48 12.01 -2.39
N ASP A 170 4.80 11.39 -1.26
CA ASP A 170 4.99 12.09 0.03
C ASP A 170 6.01 13.23 -0.06
N THR A 171 7.17 12.94 -0.66
CA THR A 171 8.24 13.92 -0.82
C THR A 171 7.81 15.08 -1.72
N PHE A 172 7.08 14.78 -2.81
CA PHE A 172 6.57 15.80 -3.71
C PHE A 172 5.50 16.67 -3.02
N LEU A 173 4.56 16.05 -2.29
CA LEU A 173 3.57 16.77 -1.49
C LEU A 173 4.24 17.66 -0.45
N LEU A 174 5.20 17.13 0.30
CA LEU A 174 5.93 17.89 1.31
C LEU A 174 6.67 19.09 0.69
N TRP A 175 7.31 18.88 -0.48
CA TRP A 175 7.94 19.96 -1.22
C TRP A 175 6.97 21.07 -1.61
N GLN A 176 5.80 20.71 -2.13
CA GLN A 176 4.77 21.68 -2.52
C GLN A 176 4.17 22.39 -1.31
N LEU A 177 3.85 21.68 -0.24
CA LEU A 177 3.16 22.20 0.93
C LEU A 177 4.06 22.95 1.91
N ALA A 178 5.33 22.53 2.06
CA ALA A 178 6.26 23.04 3.08
C ALA A 178 7.59 23.55 2.51
N GLY A 179 8.00 23.17 1.30
CA GLY A 179 9.30 23.51 0.74
C GLY A 179 10.44 22.64 1.25
N GLU A 180 10.14 21.54 1.90
CA GLU A 180 11.11 20.62 2.47
C GLU A 180 11.31 19.39 1.56
N HIS A 181 12.57 18.96 1.38
CA HIS A 181 12.92 17.80 0.59
C HIS A 181 13.28 16.63 1.51
N LYS A 182 12.24 16.00 2.08
CA LYS A 182 12.34 14.88 3.01
C LYS A 182 11.35 13.79 2.62
N THR A 183 11.62 12.58 3.04
CA THR A 183 10.75 11.40 2.99
C THR A 183 10.83 10.64 4.29
N ASP A 184 9.94 9.67 4.50
CA ASP A 184 10.03 8.77 5.63
C ASP A 184 10.68 7.43 5.27
N VAL A 185 11.11 6.69 6.28
CA VAL A 185 11.73 5.37 6.13
C VAL A 185 10.85 4.37 5.39
N THR A 186 9.51 4.46 5.51
CA THR A 186 8.59 3.53 4.87
C THR A 186 8.53 3.75 3.36
N ASN A 187 8.43 4.99 2.91
CA ASN A 187 8.48 5.36 1.49
C ASN A 187 9.88 5.10 0.90
N ALA A 188 10.95 5.49 1.61
CA ALA A 188 12.32 5.23 1.18
C ALA A 188 12.57 3.74 0.94
N SER A 189 12.10 2.86 1.82
CA SER A 189 12.25 1.40 1.70
C SER A 189 11.59 0.80 0.45
N ARG A 190 10.70 1.55 -0.24
CA ARG A 190 10.00 1.11 -1.45
C ARG A 190 10.67 1.58 -2.75
N THR A 191 11.77 2.29 -2.65
CA THR A 191 12.43 2.88 -3.83
C THR A 191 13.34 1.92 -4.59
N MET A 192 13.80 0.83 -3.97
CA MET A 192 14.87 -0.06 -4.44
C MET A 192 16.25 0.67 -4.50
N LEU A 193 16.39 1.77 -3.74
CA LEU A 193 17.62 2.57 -3.60
C LEU A 193 18.08 2.67 -2.13
N TYR A 194 17.20 2.32 -1.19
CA TYR A 194 17.41 2.45 0.24
C TYR A 194 17.79 1.12 0.88
N ASN A 195 18.91 1.11 1.58
CA ASN A 195 19.36 -0.08 2.30
C ASN A 195 18.64 -0.16 3.66
N ILE A 196 17.75 -1.13 3.80
CA ILE A 196 16.94 -1.30 5.02
C ILE A 196 17.76 -1.82 6.21
N ASN A 197 19.01 -2.26 6.03
CA ASN A 197 19.89 -2.71 7.12
C ASN A 197 20.69 -1.54 7.69
N SER A 198 21.27 -0.68 6.83
CA SER A 198 22.02 0.51 7.25
C SER A 198 21.16 1.73 7.49
N MET A 199 19.90 1.72 7.03
CA MET A 199 18.96 2.85 7.07
C MET A 199 19.48 4.08 6.33
N GLU A 200 20.06 3.88 5.14
CA GLU A 200 20.65 4.92 4.31
C GLU A 200 20.41 4.64 2.81
N TRP A 201 20.48 5.68 1.97
CA TRP A 201 20.59 5.52 0.53
C TRP A 201 21.88 4.77 0.22
N ASP A 202 21.81 3.70 -0.58
CA ASP A 202 22.90 2.76 -0.80
C ASP A 202 23.71 3.12 -2.05
N GLU A 203 25.01 3.37 -1.90
CA GLU A 203 25.87 3.81 -3.00
C GLU A 203 25.98 2.77 -4.13
N ASP A 204 26.03 1.46 -3.81
CA ASP A 204 26.10 0.42 -4.85
C ASP A 204 24.81 0.39 -5.67
N LEU A 205 23.65 0.63 -5.02
CA LEU A 205 22.37 0.72 -5.73
C LEU A 205 22.27 2.00 -6.56
N LEU A 206 22.77 3.12 -6.06
CA LEU A 206 22.82 4.37 -6.82
C LEU A 206 23.72 4.24 -8.05
N GLU A 207 24.87 3.60 -7.92
CA GLU A 207 25.76 3.29 -9.04
C GLU A 207 25.09 2.35 -10.06
N LEU A 208 24.47 1.25 -9.58
CA LEU A 208 23.77 0.28 -10.43
C LEU A 208 22.69 0.93 -11.31
N PHE A 209 21.89 1.82 -10.74
CA PHE A 209 20.83 2.54 -11.45
C PHE A 209 21.30 3.85 -12.08
N ASN A 210 22.57 4.23 -11.88
CA ASN A 210 23.18 5.49 -12.32
C ASN A 210 22.33 6.70 -11.88
N ILE A 211 22.06 6.81 -10.58
CA ILE A 211 21.24 7.87 -9.99
C ILE A 211 22.14 8.79 -9.15
N PRO A 212 22.20 10.10 -9.45
CA PRO A 212 22.94 11.06 -8.64
C PRO A 212 22.35 11.21 -7.23
N ARG A 213 23.21 11.13 -6.20
CA ARG A 213 22.79 11.23 -4.80
C ARG A 213 22.14 12.57 -4.47
N GLU A 214 22.56 13.64 -5.13
CA GLU A 214 22.13 15.01 -4.88
C GLU A 214 20.65 15.25 -5.13
N MET A 215 20.00 14.35 -5.86
CA MET A 215 18.57 14.45 -6.13
C MET A 215 17.69 13.70 -5.13
N LEU A 216 18.28 12.96 -4.16
CA LEU A 216 17.53 12.17 -3.20
C LEU A 216 17.14 12.98 -1.97
N PRO A 217 15.94 12.75 -1.39
CA PRO A 217 15.49 13.42 -0.18
C PRO A 217 16.24 12.95 1.07
N LYS A 218 16.22 13.77 2.12
CA LYS A 218 16.61 13.32 3.45
C LYS A 218 15.56 12.35 3.98
N VAL A 219 16.00 11.21 4.51
CA VAL A 219 15.11 10.19 5.11
C VAL A 219 14.99 10.44 6.61
N GLU A 220 13.77 10.44 7.11
CA GLU A 220 13.44 10.61 8.53
C GLU A 220 12.55 9.45 9.02
N GLU A 221 12.38 9.33 10.34
CA GLU A 221 11.34 8.44 10.89
C GLU A 221 9.95 8.89 10.46
N SER A 222 8.98 7.96 10.45
CA SER A 222 7.59 8.28 10.07
C SER A 222 6.96 9.33 11.00
N SER A 223 7.34 9.35 12.29
CA SER A 223 6.96 10.40 13.26
C SER A 223 8.10 11.39 13.45
N HIS A 224 8.09 12.46 12.67
CA HIS A 224 9.13 13.49 12.69
C HIS A 224 8.55 14.85 12.33
N GLU A 225 9.19 15.94 12.75
CA GLU A 225 8.84 17.30 12.29
C GLU A 225 9.39 17.50 10.87
N PHE A 226 8.56 17.22 9.85
CA PHE A 226 8.96 17.31 8.44
C PHE A 226 9.04 18.76 7.94
N GLY A 227 8.24 19.67 8.50
CA GLY A 227 8.18 21.07 8.15
C GLY A 227 6.86 21.70 8.56
N GLU A 228 6.59 22.91 8.07
CA GLU A 228 5.36 23.66 8.34
C GLU A 228 4.64 23.97 7.03
N HIS A 229 3.32 23.81 7.02
CA HIS A 229 2.49 24.25 5.90
C HIS A 229 2.73 25.73 5.59
N ARG A 230 2.99 26.06 4.34
CA ARG A 230 3.50 27.40 3.94
C ARG A 230 2.64 28.55 4.44
N ASP A 231 1.33 28.43 4.35
CA ASP A 231 0.40 29.53 4.65
C ASP A 231 -0.08 29.52 6.10
N THR A 232 -0.46 28.37 6.64
CA THR A 232 -1.05 28.24 7.97
C THR A 232 -0.03 28.09 9.10
N LYS A 233 1.22 27.69 8.78
CA LYS A 233 2.28 27.33 9.74
C LYS A 233 1.96 26.14 10.64
N ILE A 234 0.91 25.38 10.30
CA ILE A 234 0.60 24.13 10.98
C ILE A 234 1.71 23.12 10.62
N LYS A 235 2.20 22.41 11.64
CA LYS A 235 3.30 21.47 11.49
C LYS A 235 2.85 20.19 10.77
N ILE A 236 3.68 19.72 9.85
CA ILE A 236 3.57 18.40 9.24
C ILE A 236 4.50 17.48 10.04
N THR A 237 3.93 16.58 10.83
CA THR A 237 4.67 15.79 11.84
C THR A 237 4.55 14.29 11.66
N GLY A 238 3.92 13.84 10.59
CA GLY A 238 3.83 12.43 10.25
C GLY A 238 3.81 12.22 8.75
N ILE A 239 4.65 11.29 8.26
CA ILE A 239 4.62 10.78 6.88
C ILE A 239 4.77 9.27 6.93
N ILE A 240 3.95 8.54 6.19
CA ILE A 240 3.97 7.08 6.15
C ILE A 240 3.29 6.56 4.89
N GLY A 241 3.87 5.57 4.20
CA GLY A 241 3.27 4.94 3.02
C GLY A 241 1.92 4.29 3.34
N ASP A 242 1.01 4.21 2.38
CA ASP A 242 -0.40 3.82 2.58
C ASP A 242 -0.60 2.44 3.25
N GLN A 243 0.15 1.43 2.82
CA GLN A 243 0.02 0.09 3.39
C GLN A 243 0.64 -0.01 4.78
N GLN A 244 1.71 0.73 5.02
CA GLN A 244 2.33 0.89 6.34
C GLN A 244 1.42 1.71 7.27
N ALA A 245 0.78 2.75 6.75
CA ALA A 245 -0.23 3.52 7.49
C ALA A 245 -1.40 2.63 7.93
N ALA A 246 -1.90 1.76 7.03
CA ALA A 246 -2.94 0.79 7.40
C ALA A 246 -2.46 -0.21 8.46
N LEU A 247 -1.20 -0.70 8.37
CA LEU A 247 -0.59 -1.55 9.40
C LEU A 247 -0.56 -0.83 10.76
N PHE A 248 -0.14 0.44 10.74
CA PHE A 248 -0.04 1.28 11.93
C PHE A 248 -1.43 1.64 12.50
N GLY A 249 -2.37 2.02 11.64
CA GLY A 249 -3.75 2.38 12.02
C GLY A 249 -4.56 1.20 12.57
N GLN A 250 -4.26 -0.01 12.13
CA GLN A 250 -4.81 -1.25 12.70
C GLN A 250 -4.03 -1.75 13.92
N GLN A 251 -3.09 -0.95 14.44
CA GLN A 251 -2.30 -1.25 15.63
C GLN A 251 -1.50 -2.57 15.58
N CYS A 252 -1.04 -2.95 14.41
CA CYS A 252 -0.17 -4.10 14.26
C CYS A 252 1.24 -3.79 14.81
N PHE A 253 1.33 -3.48 16.10
CA PHE A 253 2.56 -3.04 16.77
C PHE A 253 3.40 -4.18 17.33
N SER A 254 2.79 -5.34 17.52
CA SER A 254 3.47 -6.52 18.05
C SER A 254 4.01 -7.40 16.92
N MET A 255 5.13 -8.08 17.15
CA MET A 255 5.57 -9.14 16.26
C MET A 255 4.44 -10.15 16.04
N ASN A 256 4.30 -10.65 14.82
CA ASN A 256 3.23 -11.54 14.34
C ASN A 256 1.85 -10.88 14.15
N SER A 257 1.62 -9.64 14.60
CA SER A 257 0.39 -8.95 14.24
C SER A 257 0.39 -8.61 12.75
N MET A 258 -0.77 -8.76 12.09
CA MET A 258 -0.86 -8.60 10.65
C MET A 258 -2.20 -8.01 10.21
N LYS A 259 -2.15 -7.38 9.05
CA LYS A 259 -3.34 -6.84 8.41
C LYS A 259 -3.41 -7.21 6.94
N ALA A 260 -4.61 -7.24 6.37
CA ALA A 260 -4.82 -7.28 4.92
C ALA A 260 -5.82 -6.19 4.51
N THR A 261 -5.43 -5.35 3.56
CA THR A 261 -6.27 -4.28 3.00
C THR A 261 -6.81 -4.71 1.66
N PHE A 262 -8.15 -4.79 1.55
CA PHE A 262 -8.88 -5.21 0.34
C PHE A 262 -9.35 -3.99 -0.45
N GLY A 263 -8.46 -3.46 -1.28
CA GLY A 263 -8.71 -2.39 -2.25
C GLY A 263 -8.83 -2.93 -3.69
N THR A 264 -8.26 -2.24 -4.68
CA THR A 264 -8.13 -2.70 -6.07
C THR A 264 -7.40 -4.05 -6.13
N GLY A 265 -6.27 -4.17 -5.42
CA GLY A 265 -5.61 -5.41 -5.03
C GLY A 265 -5.83 -5.71 -3.55
N CYS A 266 -5.18 -6.74 -3.03
CA CYS A 266 -5.09 -6.99 -1.60
C CYS A 266 -3.61 -6.99 -1.17
N PHE A 267 -3.30 -6.28 -0.09
CA PHE A 267 -1.95 -6.19 0.46
C PHE A 267 -1.96 -6.65 1.91
N LEU A 268 -1.33 -7.81 2.13
CA LEU A 268 -1.10 -8.33 3.47
C LEU A 268 0.25 -7.84 3.97
N MET A 269 0.29 -7.32 5.19
CA MET A 269 1.54 -6.99 5.88
C MET A 269 1.54 -7.62 7.27
N ALA A 270 2.65 -8.30 7.60
CA ALA A 270 2.87 -8.93 8.89
C ALA A 270 4.08 -8.30 9.57
N ASN A 271 3.93 -7.79 10.78
CA ASN A 271 5.01 -7.23 11.59
C ASN A 271 5.97 -8.33 12.01
N THR A 272 7.25 -8.20 11.65
CA THR A 272 8.33 -9.16 11.96
C THR A 272 9.19 -8.75 13.14
N GLY A 273 8.90 -7.60 13.77
CA GLY A 273 9.69 -7.08 14.89
C GLY A 273 10.74 -6.06 14.44
N ARG A 274 11.85 -5.99 15.16
CA ARG A 274 12.89 -4.95 15.01
C ARG A 274 14.01 -5.29 14.05
N GLU A 275 14.04 -6.51 13.54
CA GLU A 275 15.09 -6.98 12.61
C GLU A 275 14.46 -7.32 11.25
N PRO A 276 15.11 -7.02 10.13
CA PRO A 276 14.59 -7.38 8.82
C PRO A 276 14.58 -8.90 8.67
N LYS A 277 13.46 -9.44 8.21
CA LYS A 277 13.29 -10.85 7.91
C LYS A 277 13.14 -11.03 6.41
N TYR A 278 14.05 -11.77 5.80
CA TYR A 278 14.06 -12.03 4.37
C TYR A 278 13.34 -13.34 4.07
N SER A 279 12.61 -13.39 2.96
CA SER A 279 11.88 -14.57 2.51
C SER A 279 12.35 -15.01 1.13
N ASP A 280 12.79 -16.25 1.04
CA ASP A 280 13.14 -16.89 -0.24
C ASP A 280 11.87 -17.33 -1.03
N GLN A 281 10.70 -17.13 -0.45
CA GLN A 281 9.40 -17.54 -1.00
C GLN A 281 8.68 -16.40 -1.74
N GLY A 282 9.37 -15.30 -2.06
CA GLY A 282 8.84 -14.19 -2.84
C GLY A 282 8.04 -13.14 -2.03
N LEU A 283 7.93 -13.26 -0.71
CA LEU A 283 7.45 -12.16 0.13
C LEU A 283 8.46 -11.01 0.12
N LEU A 284 7.97 -9.78 0.18
CA LEU A 284 8.83 -8.60 0.26
C LEU A 284 9.15 -8.28 1.72
N THR A 285 10.39 -7.90 1.98
CA THR A 285 10.78 -7.29 3.26
C THR A 285 10.73 -5.78 3.13
N THR A 286 10.09 -5.11 4.08
CA THR A 286 9.96 -3.65 4.06
C THR A 286 10.00 -3.09 5.48
N ILE A 287 10.17 -1.78 5.62
CA ILE A 287 10.01 -1.10 6.90
C ILE A 287 8.53 -0.89 7.14
N GLY A 288 8.02 -1.38 8.26
CA GLY A 288 6.63 -1.23 8.67
C GLY A 288 6.31 0.16 9.22
N TYR A 289 7.20 0.72 10.01
CA TYR A 289 7.16 2.10 10.52
C TYR A 289 8.48 2.46 11.22
N GLY A 290 8.76 3.77 11.32
CA GLY A 290 9.80 4.36 12.17
C GLY A 290 9.16 5.37 13.13
N VAL A 291 9.10 5.07 14.43
CA VAL A 291 8.40 5.89 15.41
C VAL A 291 9.15 5.88 16.75
N SER A 292 9.45 7.06 17.29
CA SER A 292 10.10 7.21 18.61
C SER A 292 11.38 6.39 18.77
N ASN A 293 12.29 6.48 17.81
CA ASN A 293 13.55 5.71 17.74
C ASN A 293 13.33 4.18 17.73
N THR A 294 12.19 3.73 17.24
CA THR A 294 11.88 2.31 17.03
C THR A 294 11.51 2.07 15.58
N THR A 295 12.30 1.24 14.90
CA THR A 295 11.96 0.74 13.57
C THR A 295 11.34 -0.65 13.71
N ALA A 296 10.19 -0.85 13.06
CA ALA A 296 9.59 -2.17 12.88
C ALA A 296 9.66 -2.57 11.41
N TYR A 297 9.99 -3.83 11.18
CA TYR A 297 9.99 -4.42 9.84
C TYR A 297 8.72 -5.23 9.59
N ALA A 298 8.41 -5.46 8.33
CA ALA A 298 7.28 -6.27 7.94
C ALA A 298 7.61 -7.13 6.71
N LEU A 299 6.99 -8.31 6.65
CA LEU A 299 6.83 -9.06 5.41
C LEU A 299 5.54 -8.65 4.71
N GLU A 300 5.62 -8.43 3.41
CA GLU A 300 4.50 -8.02 2.58
C GLU A 300 4.19 -9.06 1.50
N GLY A 301 2.91 -9.45 1.39
CA GLY A 301 2.37 -10.24 0.30
C GLY A 301 1.34 -9.42 -0.49
N SER A 302 1.47 -9.42 -1.82
CA SER A 302 0.64 -8.62 -2.72
C SER A 302 -0.20 -9.51 -3.63
N ILE A 303 -1.51 -9.27 -3.68
CA ILE A 303 -2.48 -9.85 -4.61
C ILE A 303 -2.95 -8.73 -5.54
N PHE A 304 -2.63 -8.81 -6.84
CA PHE A 304 -2.85 -7.69 -7.75
C PHE A 304 -4.31 -7.49 -8.15
N SER A 305 -5.11 -8.54 -8.13
CA SER A 305 -6.53 -8.49 -8.52
C SER A 305 -7.41 -8.91 -7.34
N CYS A 306 -8.14 -7.96 -6.78
CA CYS A 306 -9.07 -8.20 -5.67
C CYS A 306 -10.38 -7.44 -5.93
N GLY A 307 -10.52 -6.18 -5.55
CA GLY A 307 -11.66 -5.35 -5.94
C GLY A 307 -11.82 -5.19 -7.45
N THR A 308 -10.71 -5.30 -8.19
CA THR A 308 -10.73 -5.37 -9.66
C THR A 308 -11.58 -6.53 -10.18
N ILE A 309 -11.56 -7.69 -9.49
CA ILE A 309 -12.39 -8.85 -9.84
C ILE A 309 -13.87 -8.50 -9.68
N VAL A 310 -14.24 -7.89 -8.55
CA VAL A 310 -15.64 -7.47 -8.29
C VAL A 310 -16.11 -6.46 -9.34
N LYS A 311 -15.26 -5.47 -9.66
CA LYS A 311 -15.52 -4.50 -10.71
C LYS A 311 -15.70 -5.16 -12.10
N TRP A 312 -14.83 -6.11 -12.45
CA TRP A 312 -14.91 -6.83 -13.71
C TRP A 312 -16.16 -7.70 -13.80
N LEU A 313 -16.54 -8.40 -12.73
CA LEU A 313 -17.80 -9.17 -12.69
C LEU A 313 -19.04 -8.28 -12.89
N ARG A 314 -19.01 -7.05 -12.34
CA ARG A 314 -20.08 -6.06 -12.49
C ARG A 314 -20.06 -5.42 -13.87
N ASP A 315 -18.98 -4.72 -14.23
CA ASP A 315 -18.91 -3.83 -15.40
C ASP A 315 -18.58 -4.59 -16.69
N GLY A 316 -17.77 -5.67 -16.60
CA GLY A 316 -17.34 -6.47 -17.73
C GLY A 316 -18.30 -7.59 -18.09
N LEU A 317 -18.84 -8.30 -17.10
CA LEU A 317 -19.73 -9.44 -17.29
C LEU A 317 -21.22 -9.13 -17.02
N GLY A 318 -21.52 -8.03 -16.33
CA GLY A 318 -22.90 -7.63 -16.04
C GLY A 318 -23.63 -8.59 -15.09
N PHE A 319 -22.92 -9.25 -14.18
CA PHE A 319 -23.53 -10.24 -13.29
C PHE A 319 -24.40 -9.62 -12.19
N PHE A 320 -24.13 -8.38 -11.85
CA PHE A 320 -24.88 -7.57 -10.87
C PHE A 320 -24.70 -6.09 -11.20
N ASN A 321 -25.52 -5.21 -10.62
CA ASN A 321 -25.43 -3.77 -10.85
C ASN A 321 -24.65 -3.03 -9.74
N ASP A 322 -24.75 -3.53 -8.51
CA ASP A 322 -24.08 -2.96 -7.35
C ASP A 322 -23.27 -4.03 -6.60
N ALA A 323 -22.08 -3.64 -6.12
CA ALA A 323 -21.20 -4.56 -5.40
C ALA A 323 -21.82 -5.15 -4.12
N SER A 324 -22.78 -4.46 -3.48
CA SER A 324 -23.51 -4.94 -2.31
C SER A 324 -24.37 -6.19 -2.61
N GLU A 325 -24.80 -6.38 -3.85
CA GLU A 325 -25.56 -7.56 -4.26
C GLU A 325 -24.75 -8.86 -4.11
N THR A 326 -23.42 -8.76 -4.15
CA THR A 326 -22.53 -9.95 -4.04
C THR A 326 -22.69 -10.68 -2.72
N GLU A 327 -23.11 -10.01 -1.64
CA GLU A 327 -23.35 -10.64 -0.34
C GLU A 327 -24.43 -11.74 -0.41
N ALA A 328 -25.44 -11.54 -1.26
CA ALA A 328 -26.52 -12.51 -1.47
C ALA A 328 -26.24 -13.49 -2.62
N LEU A 329 -25.34 -13.15 -3.54
CA LEU A 329 -25.02 -13.96 -4.73
C LEU A 329 -23.92 -15.00 -4.47
N ILE A 330 -23.14 -14.86 -3.42
CA ILE A 330 -22.18 -15.87 -3.01
C ILE A 330 -22.94 -17.09 -2.46
N ASN A 331 -22.68 -18.26 -3.04
CA ASN A 331 -23.35 -19.50 -2.63
C ASN A 331 -23.03 -19.85 -1.18
N LYS A 332 -24.03 -20.42 -0.48
CA LYS A 332 -23.86 -20.97 0.88
C LYS A 332 -22.83 -22.10 0.86
N ASP A 333 -22.16 -22.27 1.99
CA ASP A 333 -21.11 -23.27 2.18
C ASP A 333 -19.96 -23.17 1.14
N TRP A 334 -19.85 -22.00 0.49
CA TRP A 334 -18.82 -21.65 -0.48
C TRP A 334 -18.75 -22.61 -1.70
N ASN A 335 -19.84 -23.29 -2.00
CA ASN A 335 -19.92 -24.26 -3.10
C ASN A 335 -19.98 -23.53 -4.45
N SER A 336 -18.99 -23.71 -5.31
CA SER A 336 -18.90 -23.21 -6.68
C SER A 336 -19.23 -24.27 -7.73
N ASN A 337 -19.82 -25.41 -7.33
CA ASN A 337 -20.19 -26.54 -8.22
C ASN A 337 -19.05 -26.95 -9.17
N GLY A 338 -17.83 -27.09 -8.59
CA GLY A 338 -16.63 -27.50 -9.33
C GLY A 338 -15.96 -26.39 -10.14
N VAL A 339 -16.51 -25.18 -10.18
CA VAL A 339 -15.89 -24.05 -10.87
C VAL A 339 -14.73 -23.51 -10.04
N LEU A 340 -13.57 -23.36 -10.66
CA LEU A 340 -12.38 -22.71 -10.09
C LEU A 340 -12.04 -21.47 -10.92
N PHE A 341 -11.53 -20.44 -10.28
CA PHE A 341 -11.08 -19.21 -10.93
C PHE A 341 -9.63 -18.90 -10.56
N ILE A 342 -8.76 -18.72 -11.57
CA ILE A 342 -7.41 -18.18 -11.38
C ILE A 342 -7.47 -16.68 -11.64
N PRO A 343 -7.26 -15.83 -10.64
CA PRO A 343 -7.62 -14.40 -10.69
C PRO A 343 -6.49 -13.52 -11.27
N ALA A 344 -5.85 -13.94 -12.33
CA ALA A 344 -4.71 -13.26 -12.94
C ALA A 344 -5.14 -12.20 -13.98
N LEU A 345 -6.08 -11.29 -13.62
CA LEU A 345 -6.53 -10.22 -14.52
C LEU A 345 -5.42 -9.23 -14.85
N SER A 346 -4.47 -9.05 -13.93
CA SER A 346 -3.27 -8.19 -14.06
C SER A 346 -1.98 -8.97 -13.78
N GLY A 347 -1.96 -10.28 -14.11
CA GLY A 347 -0.91 -11.17 -13.65
C GLY A 347 -1.09 -11.62 -12.20
N LEU A 348 -0.08 -12.29 -11.67
CA LEU A 348 -0.04 -12.76 -10.28
C LEU A 348 1.10 -12.08 -9.50
N GLY A 349 0.81 -11.70 -8.27
CA GLY A 349 1.77 -11.23 -7.29
C GLY A 349 2.48 -12.37 -6.57
N VAL A 350 2.64 -12.25 -5.27
CA VAL A 350 3.28 -13.26 -4.40
C VAL A 350 2.51 -14.59 -4.47
N PRO A 351 3.25 -15.74 -4.54
CA PRO A 351 4.70 -15.90 -4.66
C PRO A 351 5.20 -15.89 -6.11
N HIS A 352 4.31 -15.85 -7.08
CA HIS A 352 4.58 -16.16 -8.49
C HIS A 352 5.32 -15.04 -9.25
N TRP A 353 5.07 -13.78 -8.89
CA TRP A 353 5.63 -12.59 -9.57
C TRP A 353 5.59 -12.71 -11.11
N ASN A 354 4.46 -13.19 -11.64
CA ASN A 354 4.27 -13.46 -13.07
C ASN A 354 3.27 -12.48 -13.69
N PRO A 355 3.73 -11.48 -14.48
CA PRO A 355 2.87 -10.48 -15.12
C PRO A 355 2.19 -10.98 -16.38
N THR A 356 2.62 -12.13 -16.94
CA THR A 356 2.17 -12.61 -18.27
C THR A 356 0.99 -13.55 -18.20
N ILE A 357 0.82 -14.24 -17.07
CA ILE A 357 -0.28 -15.17 -16.82
C ILE A 357 -1.64 -14.46 -16.88
N LYS A 358 -2.66 -15.15 -17.36
CA LYS A 358 -4.01 -14.59 -17.54
C LYS A 358 -5.04 -15.29 -16.68
N GLY A 359 -6.08 -14.54 -16.28
CA GLY A 359 -7.22 -15.09 -15.54
C GLY A 359 -7.93 -16.19 -16.33
N SER A 360 -8.32 -17.26 -15.63
CA SER A 360 -8.93 -18.44 -16.26
C SER A 360 -9.97 -19.08 -15.36
N PHE A 361 -11.10 -19.50 -15.93
CA PHE A 361 -12.06 -20.39 -15.28
C PHE A 361 -11.82 -21.84 -15.69
N TYR A 362 -11.91 -22.75 -14.74
CA TYR A 362 -11.79 -24.19 -14.91
C TYR A 362 -13.04 -24.90 -14.37
N GLY A 363 -13.31 -26.10 -14.86
CA GLY A 363 -14.39 -26.94 -14.37
C GLY A 363 -15.80 -26.51 -14.81
N LEU A 364 -15.92 -25.65 -15.84
CA LEU A 364 -17.23 -25.20 -16.34
C LEU A 364 -18.01 -26.32 -16.99
N THR A 365 -19.29 -26.42 -16.63
CA THR A 365 -20.30 -27.29 -17.24
C THR A 365 -21.51 -26.45 -17.66
N ALA A 366 -22.43 -27.01 -18.43
CA ALA A 366 -23.59 -26.29 -18.95
C ALA A 366 -24.63 -25.89 -17.87
N ASP A 367 -24.55 -26.48 -16.70
CA ASP A 367 -25.45 -26.25 -15.57
C ASP A 367 -24.91 -25.25 -14.56
N ASN A 368 -23.68 -24.76 -14.73
CA ASN A 368 -23.16 -23.74 -13.83
C ASN A 368 -23.91 -22.39 -14.00
N SER A 369 -24.19 -21.78 -12.89
CA SER A 369 -24.87 -20.48 -12.78
C SER A 369 -23.86 -19.32 -12.65
N LYS A 370 -24.33 -18.08 -12.76
CA LYS A 370 -23.50 -16.91 -12.46
C LYS A 370 -23.07 -16.85 -10.98
N GLU A 371 -23.89 -17.39 -10.08
CA GLU A 371 -23.60 -17.47 -8.66
C GLU A 371 -22.41 -18.40 -8.38
N ASP A 372 -22.26 -19.48 -9.17
CA ASP A 372 -21.10 -20.38 -9.08
C ASP A 372 -19.81 -19.66 -9.50
N LEU A 373 -19.87 -18.88 -10.59
CA LEU A 373 -18.73 -18.10 -11.07
C LEU A 373 -18.35 -16.98 -10.07
N ILE A 374 -19.34 -16.30 -9.51
CA ILE A 374 -19.12 -15.28 -8.47
C ILE A 374 -18.46 -15.94 -7.24
N THR A 375 -19.01 -17.07 -6.78
CA THR A 375 -18.46 -17.80 -5.63
C THR A 375 -17.03 -18.24 -5.88
N ALA A 376 -16.73 -18.82 -7.04
CA ALA A 376 -15.37 -19.20 -7.44
C ALA A 376 -14.41 -18.01 -7.46
N ALA A 377 -14.88 -16.84 -7.92
CA ALA A 377 -14.09 -15.62 -7.97
C ALA A 377 -13.75 -15.10 -6.56
N PHE A 378 -14.70 -15.09 -5.63
CA PHE A 378 -14.45 -14.69 -4.24
C PHE A 378 -13.56 -15.72 -3.50
N LYS A 379 -13.78 -17.02 -3.71
CA LYS A 379 -12.90 -18.09 -3.19
C LYS A 379 -11.45 -17.91 -3.65
N SER A 380 -11.24 -17.54 -4.90
CA SER A 380 -9.89 -17.35 -5.45
C SER A 380 -9.08 -16.27 -4.73
N ILE A 381 -9.73 -15.21 -4.27
CA ILE A 381 -9.11 -14.17 -3.44
C ILE A 381 -8.69 -14.75 -2.09
N ALA A 382 -9.59 -15.52 -1.45
CA ALA A 382 -9.30 -16.16 -0.18
C ALA A 382 -8.18 -17.22 -0.30
N TYR A 383 -8.12 -17.96 -1.41
CA TYR A 383 -7.08 -18.95 -1.69
C TYR A 383 -5.69 -18.32 -1.85
N GLN A 384 -5.58 -17.23 -2.63
CA GLN A 384 -4.32 -16.49 -2.71
C GLN A 384 -3.85 -15.98 -1.34
N LEU A 385 -4.78 -15.46 -0.53
CA LEU A 385 -4.46 -14.99 0.81
C LEU A 385 -4.02 -16.15 1.72
N LYS A 386 -4.65 -17.33 1.57
CA LYS A 386 -4.23 -18.56 2.28
C LYS A 386 -2.82 -18.97 1.90
N ASP A 387 -2.46 -18.91 0.62
CA ASP A 387 -1.09 -19.19 0.18
C ASP A 387 -0.10 -18.24 0.85
N ILE A 388 -0.39 -16.93 0.88
CA ILE A 388 0.47 -15.94 1.56
C ILE A 388 0.59 -16.26 3.06
N LEU A 389 -0.51 -16.60 3.74
CA LEU A 389 -0.46 -16.97 5.16
C LEU A 389 0.38 -18.25 5.41
N LYS A 390 0.30 -19.23 4.51
CA LYS A 390 1.16 -20.42 4.57
C LYS A 390 2.64 -20.05 4.44
N LEU A 391 2.98 -19.16 3.51
CA LEU A 391 4.35 -18.65 3.38
C LEU A 391 4.82 -17.96 4.64
N LEU A 392 4.02 -17.06 5.24
CA LEU A 392 4.36 -16.42 6.50
C LEU A 392 4.60 -17.44 7.63
N LYS A 393 3.78 -18.50 7.72
CA LYS A 393 4.00 -19.59 8.67
C LYS A 393 5.31 -20.34 8.40
N THR A 394 5.65 -20.58 7.14
CA THR A 394 6.94 -21.20 6.74
C THR A 394 8.12 -20.31 7.14
N GLU A 395 7.98 -18.99 7.04
CA GLU A 395 8.95 -18.01 7.54
C GLU A 395 8.98 -17.94 9.09
N GLY A 396 8.19 -18.76 9.79
CA GLY A 396 8.16 -18.85 11.25
C GLY A 396 7.36 -17.76 11.94
N LEU A 397 6.44 -17.09 11.25
CA LEU A 397 5.47 -16.21 11.89
C LEU A 397 4.29 -17.02 12.44
N VAL A 398 3.79 -16.59 13.60
CA VAL A 398 2.57 -17.15 14.19
C VAL A 398 1.38 -16.32 13.72
N VAL A 399 0.35 -16.98 13.17
CA VAL A 399 -0.89 -16.33 12.79
C VAL A 399 -1.89 -16.51 13.93
N GLU A 400 -2.18 -15.44 14.66
CA GLU A 400 -3.14 -15.44 15.79
C GLU A 400 -4.45 -14.72 15.43
N GLY A 401 -4.66 -14.52 14.14
CA GLY A 401 -5.78 -13.78 13.58
C GLY A 401 -5.29 -12.74 12.56
N LEU A 402 -6.22 -12.27 11.75
CA LEU A 402 -5.95 -11.32 10.68
C LEU A 402 -6.87 -10.10 10.84
N SER A 403 -6.29 -8.93 10.96
CA SER A 403 -7.03 -7.68 10.86
C SER A 403 -7.27 -7.33 9.39
N ILE A 404 -8.50 -6.94 9.03
CA ILE A 404 -8.83 -6.60 7.65
C ILE A 404 -9.54 -5.25 7.53
N ASP A 405 -9.30 -4.57 6.43
CA ASP A 405 -9.99 -3.35 6.03
C ASP A 405 -10.16 -3.25 4.51
N GLY A 406 -10.69 -2.12 4.05
CA GLY A 406 -10.94 -1.83 2.64
C GLY A 406 -12.38 -2.13 2.20
N GLY A 407 -12.70 -1.69 0.97
CA GLY A 407 -14.10 -1.66 0.51
C GLY A 407 -14.82 -3.00 0.46
N MET A 408 -14.10 -4.11 0.31
CA MET A 408 -14.72 -5.44 0.27
C MET A 408 -15.16 -5.95 1.65
N THR A 409 -14.66 -5.39 2.74
CA THR A 409 -15.00 -5.83 4.12
C THR A 409 -16.41 -5.46 4.55
N VAL A 410 -17.09 -4.62 3.77
CA VAL A 410 -18.53 -4.34 3.95
C VAL A 410 -19.36 -5.61 3.71
N ASN A 411 -18.92 -6.51 2.83
CA ASN A 411 -19.57 -7.79 2.55
C ASN A 411 -19.26 -8.81 3.67
N LYS A 412 -20.22 -9.02 4.56
CA LYS A 412 -20.06 -9.92 5.72
C LYS A 412 -19.97 -11.40 5.31
N THR A 413 -20.61 -11.79 4.22
CA THR A 413 -20.51 -13.12 3.63
C THR A 413 -19.07 -13.40 3.20
N PHE A 414 -18.41 -12.44 2.53
CA PHE A 414 -17.00 -12.54 2.18
C PHE A 414 -16.09 -12.60 3.40
N CYS A 415 -16.33 -11.79 4.44
CA CYS A 415 -15.54 -11.83 5.68
C CYS A 415 -15.64 -13.20 6.37
N GLN A 416 -16.83 -13.83 6.38
CA GLN A 416 -17.00 -15.19 6.92
C GLN A 416 -16.30 -16.23 6.02
N MET A 417 -16.45 -16.13 4.69
CA MET A 417 -15.72 -16.97 3.73
C MET A 417 -14.21 -16.91 3.96
N LEU A 418 -13.65 -15.71 4.14
CA LEU A 418 -12.24 -15.54 4.47
C LEU A 418 -11.88 -16.32 5.74
N SER A 419 -12.63 -16.12 6.83
CA SER A 419 -12.35 -16.80 8.10
C SER A 419 -12.39 -18.32 7.97
N ASP A 420 -13.39 -18.85 7.26
CA ASP A 420 -13.56 -20.30 7.06
C ASP A 420 -12.44 -20.89 6.19
N ILE A 421 -12.10 -20.22 5.06
CA ILE A 421 -11.05 -20.69 4.14
C ILE A 421 -9.66 -20.57 4.76
N LEU A 422 -9.38 -19.47 5.44
CA LEU A 422 -8.08 -19.24 6.07
C LEU A 422 -7.91 -20.12 7.34
N GLU A 423 -9.01 -20.59 7.93
CA GLU A 423 -9.05 -21.29 9.22
C GLU A 423 -8.49 -20.42 10.36
N GLU A 424 -8.70 -19.10 10.23
CA GLU A 424 -8.17 -18.07 11.13
C GLU A 424 -9.26 -17.09 11.54
N GLN A 425 -9.11 -16.50 12.72
CA GLN A 425 -9.96 -15.39 13.12
C GLN A 425 -9.73 -14.18 12.23
N VAL A 426 -10.80 -13.58 11.72
CA VAL A 426 -10.76 -12.35 10.91
C VAL A 426 -11.44 -11.22 11.67
N ASN A 427 -10.69 -10.15 11.91
CA ASN A 427 -11.13 -8.96 12.62
C ASN A 427 -11.29 -7.80 11.64
N VAL A 428 -12.51 -7.32 11.46
CA VAL A 428 -12.80 -6.13 10.65
C VAL A 428 -12.61 -4.90 11.51
N SER A 429 -11.82 -3.94 11.06
CA SER A 429 -11.66 -2.65 11.74
C SER A 429 -13.02 -1.95 11.89
N GLU A 430 -13.31 -1.40 13.07
CA GLU A 430 -14.52 -0.58 13.28
C GLU A 430 -14.49 0.66 12.40
N ASN A 431 -13.29 1.20 12.17
CA ASN A 431 -13.11 2.37 11.34
C ASN A 431 -12.54 1.96 9.97
N PRO A 432 -13.26 2.22 8.88
CA PRO A 432 -12.81 1.89 7.53
C PRO A 432 -11.63 2.76 7.04
N GLU A 433 -11.27 3.81 7.79
CA GLU A 433 -10.22 4.78 7.44
C GLU A 433 -8.86 4.41 8.04
N SER A 434 -8.53 3.12 8.15
CA SER A 434 -7.29 2.64 8.81
C SER A 434 -6.03 3.33 8.30
N THR A 435 -5.94 3.59 6.99
CA THR A 435 -4.81 4.29 6.36
C THR A 435 -4.68 5.72 6.88
N ALA A 436 -5.76 6.50 6.85
CA ALA A 436 -5.75 7.88 7.32
C ALA A 436 -5.54 7.97 8.85
N ILE A 437 -6.08 7.00 9.61
CA ILE A 437 -5.83 6.88 11.06
C ILE A 437 -4.34 6.64 11.31
N GLY A 438 -3.69 5.80 10.51
CA GLY A 438 -2.26 5.58 10.61
C GLY A 438 -1.47 6.86 10.43
N ALA A 439 -1.79 7.65 9.39
CA ALA A 439 -1.17 8.96 9.14
C ALA A 439 -1.41 9.94 10.30
N ALA A 440 -2.65 10.05 10.78
CA ALA A 440 -2.98 10.88 11.93
C ALA A 440 -2.23 10.42 13.21
N SER A 441 -2.12 9.12 13.42
CA SER A 441 -1.45 8.54 14.59
C SER A 441 0.05 8.84 14.61
N VAL A 442 0.76 8.67 13.48
CA VAL A 442 2.19 9.04 13.42
C VAL A 442 2.38 10.54 13.58
N ALA A 443 1.44 11.36 13.06
CA ALA A 443 1.47 12.80 13.24
C ALA A 443 1.26 13.20 14.71
N MET A 444 0.37 12.54 15.43
CA MET A 444 0.18 12.75 16.88
C MET A 444 1.47 12.49 17.66
N VAL A 445 2.19 11.42 17.33
CA VAL A 445 3.48 11.10 17.98
C VAL A 445 4.52 12.16 17.62
N GLY A 446 4.66 12.53 16.35
CA GLY A 446 5.60 13.55 15.88
C GLY A 446 5.35 14.95 16.46
N ALA A 447 4.09 15.27 16.77
CA ALA A 447 3.69 16.52 17.44
C ALA A 447 3.82 16.44 18.98
N GLY A 448 4.15 15.28 19.56
CA GLY A 448 4.20 15.09 21.01
C GLY A 448 2.84 15.00 21.70
N LEU A 449 1.76 14.83 20.95
CA LEU A 449 0.39 14.63 21.46
C LEU A 449 0.18 13.20 21.98
N ALA A 450 0.95 12.25 21.50
CA ALA A 450 1.08 10.90 22.04
C ALA A 450 2.55 10.62 22.35
N SER A 451 2.84 9.91 23.43
CA SER A 451 4.21 9.62 23.85
C SER A 451 4.83 8.43 23.08
N GLY A 452 4.04 7.70 22.33
CA GLY A 452 4.43 6.52 21.55
C GLY A 452 3.30 5.52 21.36
N LEU A 453 3.65 4.29 20.98
CA LEU A 453 2.69 3.24 20.59
C LEU A 453 1.69 2.86 21.71
N ASP A 454 2.08 2.91 22.97
CA ASP A 454 1.20 2.50 24.08
C ASP A 454 0.05 3.48 24.34
N ASP A 455 0.22 4.76 24.03
CA ASP A 455 -0.86 5.73 24.10
C ASP A 455 -1.87 5.52 22.96
N LEU A 456 -1.40 5.13 21.79
CA LEU A 456 -2.23 4.88 20.61
C LEU A 456 -3.09 3.60 20.76
N LYS A 457 -2.61 2.58 21.47
CA LYS A 457 -3.36 1.32 21.71
C LYS A 457 -4.72 1.54 22.42
N LYS A 458 -4.91 2.67 23.06
CA LYS A 458 -6.14 3.02 23.79
C LYS A 458 -7.25 3.54 22.88
N VAL A 459 -6.97 3.80 21.62
CA VAL A 459 -7.83 4.60 20.74
C VAL A 459 -8.54 3.77 19.67
N SER A 460 -8.12 2.54 19.41
CA SER A 460 -8.73 1.68 18.36
C SER A 460 -9.62 0.59 18.92
N SER A 461 -10.69 0.26 18.18
CA SER A 461 -11.62 -0.83 18.48
C SER A 461 -11.78 -1.77 17.29
N VAL A 462 -11.97 -3.05 17.57
CA VAL A 462 -12.38 -4.07 16.61
C VAL A 462 -13.88 -3.93 16.41
N GLY A 463 -14.34 -3.76 15.16
CA GLY A 463 -15.76 -3.61 14.83
C GLY A 463 -16.48 -4.96 14.82
N ALA A 464 -16.05 -5.87 13.95
CA ALA A 464 -16.65 -7.20 13.85
C ALA A 464 -15.58 -8.28 13.82
N THR A 465 -15.86 -9.41 14.45
CA THR A 465 -15.00 -10.59 14.48
C THR A 465 -15.71 -11.77 13.83
N PHE A 466 -15.04 -12.41 12.90
CA PHE A 466 -15.48 -13.63 12.24
C PHE A 466 -14.56 -14.78 12.67
N ASN A 467 -15.14 -15.82 13.21
CA ASN A 467 -14.43 -17.05 13.59
C ASN A 467 -14.75 -18.15 12.58
N PRO A 468 -13.82 -19.08 12.30
CA PRO A 468 -14.10 -20.23 11.45
C PRO A 468 -15.31 -21.01 11.95
N LYS A 469 -16.30 -21.27 11.08
CA LYS A 469 -17.50 -22.05 11.36
C LYS A 469 -17.56 -23.34 10.57
N GLY A 470 -16.88 -23.37 9.43
CA GLY A 470 -16.76 -24.50 8.55
C GLY A 470 -15.31 -24.95 8.42
N SER A 471 -15.09 -26.08 7.81
CA SER A 471 -13.78 -26.52 7.34
C SER A 471 -13.62 -26.12 5.86
N LEU A 472 -12.41 -25.73 5.48
CA LEU A 472 -12.06 -25.60 4.08
C LEU A 472 -12.28 -26.92 3.35
N ASP A 473 -12.90 -26.89 2.17
CA ASP A 473 -12.85 -28.00 1.24
C ASP A 473 -11.41 -28.13 0.72
N GLN A 474 -10.66 -29.06 1.32
CA GLN A 474 -9.25 -29.29 1.02
C GLN A 474 -9.06 -29.78 -0.43
N GLU A 475 -10.02 -30.56 -0.97
CA GLU A 475 -9.95 -31.04 -2.35
C GLU A 475 -10.10 -29.87 -3.34
N ASP A 476 -11.06 -29.00 -3.12
CA ASP A 476 -11.29 -27.82 -3.96
C ASP A 476 -10.09 -26.87 -3.97
N TYR A 477 -9.51 -26.61 -2.79
CA TYR A 477 -8.29 -25.80 -2.69
C TYR A 477 -7.08 -26.48 -3.37
N SER A 478 -6.89 -27.78 -3.19
CA SER A 478 -5.79 -28.51 -3.84
C SER A 478 -5.95 -28.53 -5.36
N ASN A 479 -7.18 -28.68 -5.86
CA ASN A 479 -7.49 -28.59 -7.29
C ASN A 479 -7.21 -27.21 -7.84
N TRP A 480 -7.53 -26.14 -7.07
CA TRP A 480 -7.21 -24.77 -7.44
C TRP A 480 -5.68 -24.56 -7.55
N GLN A 481 -4.90 -25.04 -6.58
CA GLN A 481 -3.43 -24.96 -6.61
C GLN A 481 -2.85 -25.72 -7.80
N ALA A 482 -3.32 -26.95 -8.08
CA ALA A 482 -2.86 -27.74 -9.21
C ALA A 482 -3.13 -27.05 -10.56
N ASN A 483 -4.30 -26.43 -10.75
CA ASN A 483 -4.61 -25.66 -11.95
C ASN A 483 -3.76 -24.40 -12.07
N LEU A 484 -3.45 -23.75 -10.96
CA LEU A 484 -2.55 -22.60 -10.93
C LEU A 484 -1.13 -23.00 -11.34
N GLU A 485 -0.60 -24.10 -10.81
CA GLU A 485 0.71 -24.64 -11.18
C GLU A 485 0.79 -25.01 -12.67
N LEU A 486 -0.22 -25.69 -13.19
CA LEU A 486 -0.31 -26.01 -14.63
C LEU A 486 -0.33 -24.76 -15.50
N LEU A 487 -1.04 -23.73 -15.06
CA LEU A 487 -1.10 -22.46 -15.79
C LEU A 487 0.25 -21.73 -15.73
N THR A 488 0.89 -21.66 -14.56
CA THR A 488 2.21 -21.02 -14.41
C THR A 488 3.32 -21.72 -15.19
N ALA A 489 3.25 -23.03 -15.32
CA ALA A 489 4.23 -23.80 -16.11
C ALA A 489 4.15 -23.55 -17.63
N ASN A 490 3.04 -22.99 -18.11
CA ASN A 490 2.81 -22.69 -19.54
C ASN A 490 3.17 -21.25 -19.93
N TYR A 491 3.52 -20.40 -18.97
CA TYR A 491 3.89 -19.00 -19.16
C TYR A 491 5.29 -18.69 -18.60
#